data_93e6e4318662622386673bb726c4b049
#
_entry.id   93e6e4318662622386673bb726c4b049
#
_cell.length_a   1.000
_cell.length_b   1.000
_cell.length_c   1.000
_cell.angle_alpha   90.00
_cell.angle_beta   90.00
_cell.angle_gamma   90.00
#
_symmetry.space_group_name_H-M   'P 1'
#
loop_
_entity.id
_entity.type
_entity.pdbx_description
1 polymer ?
#
loop_
_entity_poly.entity_id
_entity_poly.type
_entity_poly.pdbx_seq_one_letter_code
_entity_poly.pdbx_strand_id
1 'polypeptide(L)'
;MAGIKEIRTKIKSVQNTRKITKAMEMVAASKMRRAQERMRNARPYAEKIREIVANLSKANPEYRPAYMVTREVKKIGTILVTTDKGLCGGLNTNVLRLIANQVRDMQAKSIEIAYTAIGSKGLQFLNRSKAKLISQTIQIGDTPHLDVLIGAITAQLEAFEKGEIDAVYLGYTRFVNAMKQEPVLEKLLPLEPAALVAADKSGPSWDYIYEPDAESILNGLLKRYVEAMIYQAVAENMASEQSARMVSMKAASDNAKNVIGELQLDYNKTRQAAITKELSEIVGGAAAV
;
A
#
# COMPACT_ATOMS: atom_id res chain seq x y z
N MET A 1 13.92 40.29 24.53
CA MET A 1 13.04 40.48 23.34
C MET A 1 13.26 39.48 22.22
N ALA A 2 14.45 38.90 22.01
CA ALA A 2 14.67 37.87 20.97
C ALA A 2 13.74 36.64 21.12
N GLY A 3 13.57 36.11 22.33
CA GLY A 3 12.73 34.95 22.59
C GLY A 3 11.22 35.11 22.28
N ILE A 4 10.65 36.28 22.54
CA ILE A 4 9.22 36.56 22.29
C ILE A 4 8.93 36.52 20.77
N LYS A 5 9.79 37.13 19.95
CA LYS A 5 9.67 37.15 18.49
C LYS A 5 9.83 35.74 17.91
N GLU A 6 10.71 34.96 18.47
CA GLU A 6 10.95 33.57 18.07
C GLU A 6 9.73 32.68 18.36
N ILE A 7 9.14 32.76 19.57
CA ILE A 7 7.93 32.01 19.95
C ILE A 7 6.78 32.40 19.04
N ARG A 8 6.58 33.67 18.74
CA ARG A 8 5.53 34.14 17.81
C ARG A 8 5.72 33.56 16.40
N THR A 9 6.97 33.47 15.92
CA THR A 9 7.27 32.88 14.62
C THR A 9 6.97 31.37 14.61
N LYS A 10 7.33 30.66 15.69
CA LYS A 10 7.00 29.23 15.87
C LYS A 10 5.48 29.01 15.86
N ILE A 11 4.71 29.83 16.61
CA ILE A 11 3.24 29.75 16.61
C ILE A 11 2.69 29.87 15.18
N LYS A 12 3.14 30.87 14.42
CA LYS A 12 2.71 31.07 13.03
C LYS A 12 3.07 29.90 12.13
N SER A 13 4.25 29.32 12.27
CA SER A 13 4.69 28.13 11.52
C SER A 13 3.81 26.91 11.81
N VAL A 14 3.56 26.62 13.11
CA VAL A 14 2.72 25.48 13.50
C VAL A 14 1.26 25.69 13.08
N GLN A 15 0.73 26.94 13.12
CA GLN A 15 -0.59 27.26 12.59
C GLN A 15 -0.70 26.96 11.10
N ASN A 16 0.33 27.28 10.30
CA ASN A 16 0.36 26.95 8.88
C ASN A 16 0.41 25.43 8.66
N THR A 17 1.25 24.72 9.42
CA THR A 17 1.31 23.25 9.36
C THR A 17 -0.05 22.64 9.67
N ARG A 18 -0.76 23.13 10.70
CA ARG A 18 -2.11 22.67 11.04
C ARG A 18 -3.10 22.88 9.90
N LYS A 19 -3.06 24.02 9.21
CA LYS A 19 -3.92 24.31 8.06
C LYS A 19 -3.64 23.31 6.92
N ILE A 20 -2.37 23.04 6.64
CA ILE A 20 -1.96 22.11 5.59
C ILE A 20 -2.41 20.68 5.94
N THR A 21 -2.14 20.21 7.16
CA THR A 21 -2.53 18.85 7.57
C THR A 21 -4.05 18.67 7.57
N LYS A 22 -4.81 19.68 7.96
CA LYS A 22 -6.29 19.65 7.90
C LYS A 22 -6.80 19.59 6.45
N ALA A 23 -6.20 20.35 5.54
CA ALA A 23 -6.53 20.26 4.12
C ALA A 23 -6.20 18.88 3.54
N MET A 24 -5.03 18.32 3.88
CA MET A 24 -4.62 16.98 3.44
C MET A 24 -5.54 15.89 4.00
N GLU A 25 -6.02 16.00 5.23
CA GLU A 25 -7.04 15.10 5.80
C GLU A 25 -8.30 15.07 4.94
N MET A 26 -8.85 16.25 4.57
CA MET A 26 -10.06 16.36 3.75
C MET A 26 -9.87 15.79 2.34
N VAL A 27 -8.74 16.08 1.71
CA VAL A 27 -8.38 15.53 0.39
C VAL A 27 -8.25 14.02 0.45
N ALA A 28 -7.57 13.47 1.47
CA ALA A 28 -7.41 12.04 1.65
C ALA A 28 -8.76 11.34 1.88
N ALA A 29 -9.68 11.94 2.65
CA ALA A 29 -11.02 11.43 2.86
C ALA A 29 -11.83 11.34 1.54
N SER A 30 -11.73 12.36 0.69
CA SER A 30 -12.38 12.36 -0.64
C SER A 30 -11.79 11.27 -1.55
N LYS A 31 -10.46 11.16 -1.60
CA LYS A 31 -9.77 10.15 -2.42
C LYS A 31 -10.03 8.72 -1.92
N MET A 32 -10.14 8.52 -0.61
CA MET A 32 -10.50 7.23 -0.01
C MET A 32 -11.86 6.74 -0.50
N ARG A 33 -12.88 7.59 -0.53
CA ARG A 33 -14.21 7.20 -1.05
C ARG A 33 -14.15 6.70 -2.48
N ARG A 34 -13.45 7.43 -3.36
CA ARG A 34 -13.26 7.04 -4.76
C ARG A 34 -12.47 5.72 -4.90
N ALA A 35 -11.45 5.51 -4.07
CA ALA A 35 -10.68 4.27 -4.06
C ALA A 35 -11.53 3.08 -3.59
N GLN A 36 -12.38 3.26 -2.59
CA GLN A 36 -13.33 2.24 -2.13
C GLN A 36 -14.37 1.88 -3.21
N GLU A 37 -14.89 2.85 -3.94
CA GLU A 37 -15.80 2.59 -5.06
C GLU A 37 -15.15 1.74 -6.14
N ARG A 38 -13.90 2.05 -6.52
CA ARG A 38 -13.13 1.25 -7.49
C ARG A 38 -12.88 -0.16 -6.99
N MET A 39 -12.48 -0.31 -5.74
CA MET A 39 -12.27 -1.62 -5.11
C MET A 39 -13.57 -2.46 -5.13
N ARG A 40 -14.71 -1.86 -4.82
CA ARG A 40 -16.01 -2.54 -4.89
C ARG A 40 -16.38 -2.95 -6.31
N ASN A 41 -16.11 -2.09 -7.29
CA ASN A 41 -16.41 -2.37 -8.70
C ASN A 41 -15.50 -3.43 -9.31
N ALA A 42 -14.28 -3.62 -8.79
CA ALA A 42 -13.35 -4.65 -9.26
C ALA A 42 -13.69 -6.05 -8.71
N ARG A 43 -14.27 -6.16 -7.52
CA ARG A 43 -14.59 -7.44 -6.85
C ARG A 43 -15.44 -8.40 -7.70
N PRO A 44 -16.58 -8.01 -8.28
CA PRO A 44 -17.45 -8.93 -9.00
C PRO A 44 -16.75 -9.60 -10.18
N TYR A 45 -15.85 -8.88 -10.85
CA TYR A 45 -15.06 -9.41 -11.96
C TYR A 45 -14.09 -10.51 -11.49
N ALA A 46 -13.35 -10.27 -10.45
CA ALA A 46 -12.41 -11.24 -9.86
C ALA A 46 -13.14 -12.48 -9.32
N GLU A 47 -14.32 -12.29 -8.69
CA GLU A 47 -15.15 -13.38 -8.18
C GLU A 47 -15.69 -14.25 -9.33
N LYS A 48 -16.18 -13.65 -10.41
CA LYS A 48 -16.70 -14.40 -11.58
C LYS A 48 -15.61 -15.15 -12.33
N ILE A 49 -14.44 -14.57 -12.53
CA ILE A 49 -13.32 -15.31 -13.13
C ILE A 49 -12.91 -16.48 -12.24
N ARG A 50 -12.84 -16.27 -10.91
CA ARG A 50 -12.52 -17.35 -9.96
C ARG A 50 -13.53 -18.51 -10.08
N GLU A 51 -14.82 -18.21 -10.14
CA GLU A 51 -15.90 -19.20 -10.32
C GLU A 51 -15.72 -20.00 -11.62
N ILE A 52 -15.46 -19.31 -12.73
CA ILE A 52 -15.23 -19.95 -14.04
C ILE A 52 -13.98 -20.84 -13.99
N VAL A 53 -12.88 -20.36 -13.46
CA VAL A 53 -11.62 -21.13 -13.34
C VAL A 53 -11.80 -22.35 -12.44
N ALA A 54 -12.55 -22.22 -11.34
CA ALA A 54 -12.87 -23.35 -10.46
C ALA A 54 -13.66 -24.45 -11.18
N ASN A 55 -14.65 -24.08 -11.97
CA ASN A 55 -15.46 -25.02 -12.76
C ASN A 55 -14.64 -25.68 -13.88
N LEU A 56 -13.82 -24.90 -14.60
CA LEU A 56 -12.92 -25.40 -15.63
C LEU A 56 -11.90 -26.41 -15.12
N SER A 57 -11.34 -26.15 -13.93
CA SER A 57 -10.37 -27.05 -13.29
C SER A 57 -11.00 -28.39 -12.88
N LYS A 58 -12.33 -28.42 -12.63
CA LYS A 58 -13.08 -29.65 -12.35
C LYS A 58 -13.41 -30.43 -13.61
N ALA A 59 -13.73 -29.73 -14.71
CA ALA A 59 -14.20 -30.32 -15.95
C ALA A 59 -13.07 -30.97 -16.77
N ASN A 60 -11.83 -30.46 -16.71
CA ASN A 60 -10.67 -30.98 -17.46
C ASN A 60 -9.50 -31.35 -16.53
N PRO A 61 -9.55 -32.50 -15.83
CA PRO A 61 -8.51 -32.90 -14.89
C PRO A 61 -7.20 -33.32 -15.57
N GLU A 62 -7.21 -33.65 -16.86
CA GLU A 62 -6.02 -34.11 -17.60
C GLU A 62 -5.11 -32.95 -18.01
N TYR A 63 -5.64 -31.77 -18.27
CA TYR A 63 -4.87 -30.60 -18.65
C TYR A 63 -4.48 -29.76 -17.40
N ARG A 64 -3.17 -29.57 -17.20
CA ARG A 64 -2.63 -28.72 -16.14
C ARG A 64 -2.00 -27.47 -16.73
N PRO A 65 -2.67 -26.32 -16.67
CA PRO A 65 -2.14 -25.04 -17.12
C PRO A 65 -0.83 -24.68 -16.39
N ALA A 66 0.05 -23.93 -17.05
CA ALA A 66 1.32 -23.51 -16.48
C ALA A 66 1.20 -22.82 -15.11
N TYR A 67 0.14 -22.02 -14.91
CA TYR A 67 -0.15 -21.33 -13.65
C TYR A 67 -0.60 -22.22 -12.49
N MET A 68 -0.91 -23.48 -12.74
CA MET A 68 -1.32 -24.46 -11.73
C MET A 68 -0.26 -25.54 -11.44
N VAL A 69 0.85 -25.50 -12.16
CA VAL A 69 1.93 -26.49 -12.00
C VAL A 69 2.77 -26.14 -10.75
N THR A 70 2.73 -27.01 -9.76
CA THR A 70 3.58 -26.92 -8.57
C THR A 70 4.95 -27.49 -8.86
N ARG A 71 6.00 -26.70 -8.56
CA ARG A 71 7.42 -27.08 -8.72
C ARG A 71 8.12 -27.04 -7.37
N GLU A 72 9.30 -27.68 -7.27
CA GLU A 72 10.19 -27.47 -6.14
C GLU A 72 10.68 -26.02 -6.13
N VAL A 73 10.50 -25.34 -5.00
CA VAL A 73 10.75 -23.89 -4.91
C VAL A 73 12.24 -23.64 -4.70
N LYS A 74 12.93 -23.20 -5.75
CA LYS A 74 14.34 -22.74 -5.73
C LYS A 74 14.45 -21.23 -5.89
N LYS A 75 13.51 -20.64 -6.62
CA LYS A 75 13.47 -19.21 -6.88
C LYS A 75 12.05 -18.69 -6.84
N ILE A 76 11.83 -17.61 -6.11
CA ILE A 76 10.52 -16.97 -5.99
C ILE A 76 10.51 -15.59 -6.61
N GLY A 77 9.36 -15.23 -7.16
CA GLY A 77 9.01 -13.86 -7.53
C GLY A 77 8.20 -13.20 -6.42
N THR A 78 8.43 -11.93 -6.15
CA THR A 78 7.61 -11.16 -5.22
C THR A 78 7.20 -9.84 -5.85
N ILE A 79 5.91 -9.66 -6.06
CA ILE A 79 5.31 -8.40 -6.49
C ILE A 79 5.01 -7.59 -5.23
N LEU A 80 5.72 -6.48 -5.05
CA LEU A 80 5.59 -5.61 -3.89
C LEU A 80 4.81 -4.36 -4.25
N VAL A 81 3.62 -4.21 -3.68
CA VAL A 81 2.76 -3.03 -3.84
C VAL A 81 2.95 -2.10 -2.66
N THR A 82 3.34 -0.85 -2.96
CA THR A 82 3.52 0.23 -1.98
C THR A 82 2.97 1.54 -2.53
N THR A 83 3.11 2.61 -1.76
CA THR A 83 2.67 3.94 -2.18
C THR A 83 3.78 4.70 -2.89
N ASP A 84 3.41 5.65 -3.75
CA ASP A 84 4.36 6.62 -4.32
C ASP A 84 4.70 7.73 -3.32
N LYS A 85 3.71 8.16 -2.53
CA LYS A 85 3.83 9.29 -1.59
C LYS A 85 3.83 8.79 -0.14
N GLY A 86 4.45 9.56 0.74
CA GLY A 86 4.46 9.29 2.18
C GLY A 86 3.27 9.89 2.93
N LEU A 87 3.47 10.16 4.22
CA LEU A 87 2.50 10.74 5.15
C LEU A 87 1.26 9.86 5.39
N CYS A 88 1.41 8.55 5.20
CA CYS A 88 0.40 7.52 5.45
C CYS A 88 0.71 6.66 6.69
N GLY A 89 1.31 7.27 7.71
CA GLY A 89 1.69 6.59 8.95
C GLY A 89 2.64 5.42 8.73
N GLY A 90 2.37 4.30 9.38
CA GLY A 90 3.18 3.08 9.31
C GLY A 90 2.88 2.15 8.13
N LEU A 91 1.99 2.52 7.21
CA LEU A 91 1.50 1.63 6.14
C LEU A 91 2.63 0.97 5.35
N ASN A 92 3.53 1.77 4.76
CA ASN A 92 4.66 1.23 3.99
C ASN A 92 5.64 0.47 4.89
N THR A 93 5.94 0.99 6.08
CA THR A 93 6.88 0.35 7.01
C THR A 93 6.41 -1.03 7.41
N ASN A 94 5.11 -1.23 7.59
CA ASN A 94 4.55 -2.52 7.99
C ASN A 94 4.66 -3.56 6.88
N VAL A 95 4.32 -3.23 5.63
CA VAL A 95 4.47 -4.16 4.49
C VAL A 95 5.94 -4.43 4.20
N LEU A 96 6.82 -3.43 4.29
CA LEU A 96 8.26 -3.62 4.09
C LEU A 96 8.89 -4.50 5.17
N ARG A 97 8.40 -4.43 6.42
CA ARG A 97 8.82 -5.34 7.50
C ARG A 97 8.41 -6.78 7.19
N LEU A 98 7.20 -6.98 6.66
CA LEU A 98 6.73 -8.30 6.24
C LEU A 98 7.63 -8.88 5.14
N ILE A 99 7.98 -8.08 4.14
CA ILE A 99 8.93 -8.48 3.09
C ILE A 99 10.33 -8.78 3.65
N ALA A 100 10.83 -7.96 4.58
CA ALA A 100 12.12 -8.23 5.22
C ALA A 100 12.15 -9.55 5.98
N ASN A 101 11.05 -9.94 6.63
CA ASN A 101 10.90 -11.26 7.25
C ASN A 101 10.90 -12.37 6.19
N GLN A 102 10.15 -12.21 5.10
CA GLN A 102 10.18 -13.16 3.98
C GLN A 102 11.61 -13.37 3.45
N VAL A 103 12.37 -12.29 3.24
CA VAL A 103 13.76 -12.38 2.79
C VAL A 103 14.58 -13.25 3.73
N ARG A 104 14.46 -13.03 5.05
CA ARG A 104 15.20 -13.80 6.05
C ARG A 104 14.85 -15.29 6.01
N ASP A 105 13.55 -15.61 5.91
CA ASP A 105 13.06 -16.98 5.86
C ASP A 105 13.51 -17.71 4.58
N MET A 106 13.51 -16.99 3.44
CA MET A 106 13.94 -17.56 2.16
C MET A 106 15.46 -17.71 2.07
N GLN A 107 16.23 -16.77 2.62
CA GLN A 107 17.69 -16.89 2.72
C GLN A 107 18.10 -18.11 3.56
N ALA A 108 17.39 -18.36 4.68
CA ALA A 108 17.63 -19.55 5.50
C ALA A 108 17.41 -20.86 4.73
N LYS A 109 16.57 -20.84 3.69
CA LYS A 109 16.28 -21.98 2.80
C LYS A 109 17.10 -21.98 1.52
N SER A 110 18.04 -21.05 1.35
CA SER A 110 18.82 -20.84 0.11
C SER A 110 17.96 -20.61 -1.13
N ILE A 111 16.80 -19.96 -0.97
CA ILE A 111 15.87 -19.61 -2.05
C ILE A 111 16.14 -18.19 -2.53
N GLU A 112 16.35 -18.03 -3.84
CA GLU A 112 16.52 -16.72 -4.46
C GLU A 112 15.18 -15.98 -4.57
N ILE A 113 15.22 -14.64 -4.41
CA ILE A 113 14.03 -13.78 -4.58
C ILE A 113 14.29 -12.76 -5.68
N ALA A 114 13.33 -12.67 -6.61
CA ALA A 114 13.31 -11.65 -7.65
C ALA A 114 12.05 -10.76 -7.47
N TYR A 115 12.21 -9.45 -7.54
CA TYR A 115 11.17 -8.51 -7.19
C TYR A 115 10.59 -7.77 -8.39
N THR A 116 9.29 -7.50 -8.33
CA THR A 116 8.62 -6.45 -9.10
C THR A 116 8.14 -5.38 -8.13
N ALA A 117 8.56 -4.14 -8.33
CA ALA A 117 8.18 -3.02 -7.47
C ALA A 117 7.04 -2.22 -8.10
N ILE A 118 5.94 -2.08 -7.36
CA ILE A 118 4.81 -1.21 -7.67
C ILE A 118 4.76 -0.11 -6.61
N GLY A 119 5.08 1.13 -7.00
CA GLY A 119 5.17 2.28 -6.12
C GLY A 119 6.58 2.62 -5.65
N SER A 120 6.81 3.93 -5.51
CA SER A 120 8.16 4.51 -5.29
C SER A 120 8.76 4.11 -3.93
N LYS A 121 7.94 3.89 -2.88
CA LYS A 121 8.46 3.56 -1.55
C LYS A 121 9.05 2.16 -1.47
N GLY A 122 8.43 1.17 -2.14
CA GLY A 122 8.95 -0.18 -2.28
C GLY A 122 10.22 -0.20 -3.12
N LEU A 123 10.22 0.51 -4.25
CA LEU A 123 11.40 0.63 -5.11
C LEU A 123 12.61 1.19 -4.35
N GLN A 124 12.42 2.28 -3.59
CA GLN A 124 13.49 2.86 -2.77
C GLN A 124 14.06 1.87 -1.74
N PHE A 125 13.19 1.07 -1.12
CA PHE A 125 13.60 0.04 -0.17
C PHE A 125 14.39 -1.07 -0.86
N LEU A 126 13.89 -1.62 -1.97
CA LEU A 126 14.53 -2.70 -2.72
C LEU A 126 15.89 -2.28 -3.29
N ASN A 127 16.00 -1.06 -3.82
CA ASN A 127 17.27 -0.51 -4.30
C ASN A 127 18.31 -0.36 -3.16
N ARG A 128 17.87 0.07 -1.97
CA ARG A 128 18.74 0.20 -0.79
C ARG A 128 19.24 -1.16 -0.31
N SER A 129 18.40 -2.19 -0.39
CA SER A 129 18.76 -3.57 -0.02
C SER A 129 19.49 -4.31 -1.13
N LYS A 130 19.78 -3.68 -2.28
CA LYS A 130 20.38 -4.30 -3.48
C LYS A 130 19.63 -5.56 -3.95
N ALA A 131 18.32 -5.56 -3.80
CA ALA A 131 17.46 -6.66 -4.21
C ALA A 131 17.44 -6.81 -5.74
N LYS A 132 17.30 -8.05 -6.23
CA LYS A 132 17.19 -8.33 -7.66
C LYS A 132 15.82 -7.89 -8.18
N LEU A 133 15.79 -6.81 -8.96
CA LEU A 133 14.58 -6.30 -9.62
C LEU A 133 14.43 -6.90 -11.02
N ILE A 134 13.24 -7.39 -11.35
CA ILE A 134 12.82 -7.77 -12.70
C ILE A 134 12.17 -6.60 -13.40
N SER A 135 11.25 -5.92 -12.72
CA SER A 135 10.45 -4.83 -13.27
C SER A 135 10.03 -3.84 -12.19
N GLN A 136 9.63 -2.66 -12.62
CA GLN A 136 9.14 -1.62 -11.73
C GLN A 136 8.09 -0.74 -12.39
N THR A 137 7.15 -0.27 -11.59
CA THR A 137 6.16 0.75 -11.98
C THR A 137 5.99 1.75 -10.85
N ILE A 138 6.19 3.01 -11.17
CA ILE A 138 6.05 4.13 -10.23
C ILE A 138 5.11 5.19 -10.80
N GLN A 139 4.68 6.12 -9.96
CA GLN A 139 3.79 7.22 -10.36
C GLN A 139 2.45 6.76 -10.95
N ILE A 140 1.85 5.72 -10.34
CA ILE A 140 0.57 5.14 -10.77
C ILE A 140 -0.57 6.17 -10.69
N GLY A 141 -0.38 7.26 -9.96
CA GLY A 141 -1.37 8.32 -9.78
C GLY A 141 -2.47 7.96 -8.78
N ASP A 142 -3.60 8.63 -8.90
CA ASP A 142 -4.77 8.40 -8.03
C ASP A 142 -5.73 7.33 -8.60
N THR A 143 -5.51 6.92 -9.85
CA THR A 143 -6.32 5.92 -10.55
C THR A 143 -5.38 4.89 -11.13
N PRO A 144 -5.43 3.62 -10.67
CA PRO A 144 -4.61 2.58 -11.27
C PRO A 144 -5.16 2.27 -12.66
N HIS A 145 -4.30 2.39 -13.67
CA HIS A 145 -4.59 1.96 -15.03
C HIS A 145 -3.98 0.58 -15.22
N LEU A 146 -4.81 -0.36 -15.70
CA LEU A 146 -4.40 -1.75 -15.87
C LEU A 146 -3.22 -1.86 -16.84
N ASP A 147 -3.23 -1.08 -17.92
CA ASP A 147 -2.18 -1.09 -18.96
C ASP A 147 -0.78 -0.78 -18.38
N VAL A 148 -0.71 0.16 -17.42
CA VAL A 148 0.54 0.54 -16.75
C VAL A 148 1.02 -0.58 -15.82
N LEU A 149 0.10 -1.29 -15.20
CA LEU A 149 0.40 -2.41 -14.31
C LEU A 149 0.81 -3.66 -15.09
N ILE A 150 0.13 -3.96 -16.21
CA ILE A 150 0.38 -5.13 -17.04
C ILE A 150 1.85 -5.19 -17.45
N GLY A 151 2.44 -4.08 -17.89
CA GLY A 151 3.83 -4.05 -18.33
C GLY A 151 4.83 -4.53 -17.26
N ALA A 152 4.61 -4.15 -16.00
CA ALA A 152 5.46 -4.60 -14.89
C ALA A 152 5.17 -6.03 -14.45
N ILE A 153 3.90 -6.44 -14.52
CA ILE A 153 3.43 -7.76 -14.08
C ILE A 153 3.82 -8.83 -15.09
N THR A 154 3.71 -8.55 -16.38
CA THR A 154 3.98 -9.50 -17.46
C THR A 154 5.38 -10.10 -17.35
N ALA A 155 6.39 -9.29 -17.05
CA ALA A 155 7.76 -9.78 -16.88
C ALA A 155 7.89 -10.86 -15.78
N GLN A 156 7.12 -10.72 -14.69
CA GLN A 156 7.11 -11.70 -13.61
C GLN A 156 6.33 -12.97 -13.99
N LEU A 157 5.22 -12.82 -14.73
CA LEU A 157 4.40 -13.93 -15.19
C LEU A 157 5.12 -14.76 -16.25
N GLU A 158 5.79 -14.11 -17.21
CA GLU A 158 6.60 -14.78 -18.22
C GLU A 158 7.78 -15.54 -17.60
N ALA A 159 8.43 -14.97 -16.58
CA ALA A 159 9.49 -15.67 -15.85
C ALA A 159 8.96 -16.94 -15.16
N PHE A 160 7.72 -16.90 -14.65
CA PHE A 160 7.07 -18.10 -14.09
C PHE A 160 6.70 -19.11 -15.18
N GLU A 161 6.15 -18.69 -16.30
CA GLU A 161 5.80 -19.56 -17.44
C GLU A 161 7.03 -20.27 -18.00
N LYS A 162 8.16 -19.54 -18.14
CA LYS A 162 9.43 -20.08 -18.61
C LYS A 162 10.14 -21.00 -17.58
N GLY A 163 9.62 -21.09 -16.35
CA GLY A 163 10.23 -21.88 -15.28
C GLY A 163 11.48 -21.24 -14.66
N GLU A 164 11.70 -19.94 -14.89
CA GLU A 164 12.78 -19.19 -14.24
C GLU A 164 12.43 -18.85 -12.78
N ILE A 165 11.16 -18.89 -12.42
CA ILE A 165 10.59 -18.66 -11.09
C ILE A 165 9.58 -19.76 -10.79
N ASP A 166 9.64 -20.33 -9.57
CA ASP A 166 8.82 -21.49 -9.18
C ASP A 166 7.56 -21.09 -8.41
N ALA A 167 7.55 -19.93 -7.80
CA ALA A 167 6.39 -19.37 -7.11
C ALA A 167 6.38 -17.85 -7.18
N VAL A 168 5.19 -17.24 -7.20
CA VAL A 168 5.01 -15.79 -7.16
C VAL A 168 4.19 -15.41 -5.93
N TYR A 169 4.69 -14.43 -5.18
CA TYR A 169 4.02 -13.87 -4.01
C TYR A 169 3.61 -12.41 -4.29
N LEU A 170 2.50 -12.00 -3.68
CA LEU A 170 1.96 -10.65 -3.77
C LEU A 170 1.96 -10.02 -2.38
N GLY A 171 2.80 -9.01 -2.16
CA GLY A 171 2.89 -8.24 -0.92
C GLY A 171 2.20 -6.90 -1.07
N TYR A 172 1.18 -6.63 -0.26
CA TYR A 172 0.41 -5.39 -0.31
C TYR A 172 -0.24 -5.08 1.04
N THR A 173 -0.97 -3.96 1.13
CA THR A 173 -1.77 -3.66 2.31
C THR A 173 -3.25 -3.80 2.00
N ARG A 174 -3.88 -4.81 2.62
CA ARG A 174 -5.33 -5.08 2.52
C ARG A 174 -6.13 -4.02 3.26
N PHE A 175 -7.18 -3.54 2.63
CA PHE A 175 -8.12 -2.61 3.23
C PHE A 175 -9.19 -3.37 4.01
N VAL A 176 -9.18 -3.27 5.35
CA VAL A 176 -10.22 -3.84 6.22
C VAL A 176 -11.31 -2.79 6.47
N ASN A 177 -10.92 -1.63 6.98
CA ASN A 177 -11.79 -0.48 7.20
C ASN A 177 -10.96 0.81 7.32
N ALA A 178 -11.61 1.96 7.52
CA ALA A 178 -10.93 3.24 7.62
C ALA A 178 -9.89 3.35 8.75
N MET A 179 -9.99 2.52 9.79
CA MET A 179 -9.07 2.54 10.94
C MET A 179 -8.05 1.39 10.90
N LYS A 180 -8.32 0.32 10.14
CA LYS A 180 -7.51 -0.88 10.14
C LYS A 180 -7.10 -1.25 8.71
N GLN A 181 -5.80 -1.30 8.47
CA GLN A 181 -5.16 -1.76 7.25
C GLN A 181 -4.16 -2.84 7.63
N GLU A 182 -4.18 -3.97 6.93
CA GLU A 182 -3.36 -5.13 7.24
C GLU A 182 -2.33 -5.38 6.13
N PRO A 183 -1.03 -5.39 6.45
CA PRO A 183 -0.03 -5.84 5.51
C PRO A 183 -0.17 -7.34 5.31
N VAL A 184 -0.23 -7.78 4.07
CA VAL A 184 -0.37 -9.19 3.70
C VAL A 184 0.67 -9.59 2.66
N LEU A 185 1.05 -10.84 2.71
CA LEU A 185 1.90 -11.50 1.74
C LEU A 185 1.22 -12.80 1.35
N GLU A 186 0.66 -12.84 0.14
CA GLU A 186 -0.13 -13.96 -0.34
C GLU A 186 0.60 -14.65 -1.49
N LYS A 187 0.50 -15.98 -1.54
CA LYS A 187 0.98 -16.75 -2.68
C LYS A 187 0.00 -16.56 -3.83
N LEU A 188 0.50 -16.01 -4.93
CA LEU A 188 -0.28 -15.76 -6.14
C LEU A 188 -0.18 -16.93 -7.12
N LEU A 189 1.02 -17.47 -7.32
CA LEU A 189 1.30 -18.62 -8.19
C LEU A 189 2.21 -19.64 -7.48
N PRO A 190 2.04 -20.94 -7.77
CA PRO A 190 0.97 -21.54 -8.56
C PRO A 190 -0.39 -21.40 -7.88
N LEU A 191 -1.44 -21.37 -8.70
CA LEU A 191 -2.83 -21.36 -8.23
C LEU A 191 -3.17 -22.74 -7.67
N GLU A 192 -3.67 -22.78 -6.44
CA GLU A 192 -4.10 -24.04 -5.83
C GLU A 192 -5.58 -24.31 -6.16
N PRO A 193 -5.90 -25.47 -6.77
CA PRO A 193 -7.29 -25.80 -7.09
C PRO A 193 -8.22 -25.75 -5.88
N ALA A 194 -7.73 -26.16 -4.70
CA ALA A 194 -8.49 -26.09 -3.45
C ALA A 194 -8.86 -24.66 -3.04
N ALA A 195 -7.96 -23.68 -3.26
CA ALA A 195 -8.24 -22.27 -2.96
C ALA A 195 -9.26 -21.65 -3.92
N LEU A 196 -9.32 -22.16 -5.16
CA LEU A 196 -10.31 -21.74 -6.15
C LEU A 196 -11.71 -22.31 -5.82
N VAL A 197 -11.76 -23.58 -5.40
CA VAL A 197 -13.02 -24.31 -5.10
C VAL A 197 -13.62 -23.91 -3.75
N ALA A 198 -12.81 -23.56 -2.74
CA ALA A 198 -13.30 -23.17 -1.40
C ALA A 198 -14.20 -21.91 -1.41
N ALA A 199 -14.20 -21.14 -2.50
CA ALA A 199 -15.08 -19.99 -2.70
C ALA A 199 -16.43 -20.37 -3.33
N ASP A 200 -16.59 -21.61 -3.82
CA ASP A 200 -17.78 -22.09 -4.51
C ASP A 200 -18.77 -22.69 -3.50
N LYS A 201 -19.67 -21.86 -3.00
CA LYS A 201 -20.83 -22.30 -2.25
C LYS A 201 -21.90 -22.76 -3.24
N SER A 202 -21.86 -24.05 -3.60
CA SER A 202 -22.97 -24.82 -4.15
C SER A 202 -23.64 -24.28 -5.43
N GLY A 203 -23.24 -24.83 -6.56
CA GLY A 203 -24.01 -24.82 -7.79
C GLY A 203 -23.79 -26.11 -8.56
N PRO A 204 -24.74 -26.56 -9.41
CA PRO A 204 -24.50 -27.67 -10.28
C PRO A 204 -23.28 -27.40 -11.16
N SER A 205 -22.44 -28.41 -11.39
CA SER A 205 -21.33 -28.35 -12.33
C SER A 205 -21.86 -28.03 -13.70
N TRP A 206 -21.65 -26.78 -14.15
CA TRP A 206 -22.00 -26.40 -15.52
C TRP A 206 -20.89 -26.87 -16.43
N ASP A 207 -21.26 -27.60 -17.50
CA ASP A 207 -20.35 -27.91 -18.59
C ASP A 207 -20.36 -26.76 -19.58
N TYR A 208 -19.19 -26.20 -19.90
CA TYR A 208 -19.08 -25.08 -20.83
C TYR A 208 -18.72 -25.61 -22.22
N ILE A 209 -19.26 -24.96 -23.25
CA ILE A 209 -18.82 -25.16 -24.63
C ILE A 209 -17.57 -24.28 -24.85
N TYR A 210 -16.47 -24.92 -25.24
CA TYR A 210 -15.20 -24.25 -25.45
C TYR A 210 -14.95 -23.99 -26.92
N GLU A 211 -14.75 -22.73 -27.29
CA GLU A 211 -14.37 -22.30 -28.64
C GLU A 211 -13.16 -21.35 -28.55
N PRO A 212 -12.01 -21.60 -29.21
CA PRO A 212 -11.73 -22.72 -30.12
C PRO A 212 -11.36 -24.03 -29.42
N ASP A 213 -10.74 -23.99 -28.23
CA ASP A 213 -10.30 -25.14 -27.43
C ASP A 213 -10.21 -24.78 -25.93
N ALA A 214 -10.35 -25.79 -25.08
CA ALA A 214 -10.37 -25.65 -23.65
C ALA A 214 -9.00 -25.15 -23.10
N GLU A 215 -7.88 -25.52 -23.71
CA GLU A 215 -6.55 -25.18 -23.29
C GLU A 215 -6.25 -23.71 -23.45
N SER A 216 -6.49 -23.15 -24.64
CA SER A 216 -6.30 -21.72 -24.94
C SER A 216 -7.16 -20.84 -24.05
N ILE A 217 -8.44 -21.23 -23.87
CA ILE A 217 -9.38 -20.49 -23.02
C ILE A 217 -8.93 -20.50 -21.57
N LEU A 218 -8.55 -21.67 -21.04
CA LEU A 218 -8.13 -21.81 -19.65
C LEU A 218 -6.85 -20.99 -19.36
N ASN A 219 -5.87 -21.05 -20.23
CA ASN A 219 -4.63 -20.25 -20.09
C ASN A 219 -4.93 -18.74 -20.13
N GLY A 220 -5.78 -18.30 -21.07
CA GLY A 220 -6.20 -16.90 -21.17
C GLY A 220 -6.95 -16.42 -19.93
N LEU A 221 -7.89 -17.22 -19.42
CA LEU A 221 -8.66 -16.90 -18.21
C LEU A 221 -7.80 -16.86 -16.95
N LEU A 222 -6.87 -17.81 -16.79
CA LEU A 222 -5.95 -17.82 -15.65
C LEU A 222 -5.05 -16.59 -15.63
N LYS A 223 -4.54 -16.19 -16.80
CA LYS A 223 -3.78 -14.94 -16.92
C LYS A 223 -4.62 -13.73 -16.51
N ARG A 224 -5.84 -13.62 -17.02
CA ARG A 224 -6.78 -12.55 -16.63
C ARG A 224 -7.16 -12.59 -15.16
N TYR A 225 -7.28 -13.77 -14.58
CA TYR A 225 -7.51 -13.91 -13.14
C TYR A 225 -6.35 -13.35 -12.31
N VAL A 226 -5.11 -13.70 -12.66
CA VAL A 226 -3.92 -13.19 -11.98
C VAL A 226 -3.80 -11.67 -12.13
N GLU A 227 -4.02 -11.12 -13.33
CA GLU A 227 -4.05 -9.68 -13.59
C GLU A 227 -5.11 -8.98 -12.73
N ALA A 228 -6.31 -9.56 -12.62
CA ALA A 228 -7.40 -9.02 -11.80
C ALA A 228 -7.08 -9.05 -10.30
N MET A 229 -6.44 -10.12 -9.81
CA MET A 229 -6.00 -10.23 -8.42
C MET A 229 -4.97 -9.15 -8.06
N ILE A 230 -4.01 -8.91 -8.95
CA ILE A 230 -3.00 -7.86 -8.73
C ILE A 230 -3.64 -6.47 -8.81
N TYR A 231 -4.53 -6.23 -9.76
CA TYR A 231 -5.27 -4.98 -9.84
C TYR A 231 -6.10 -4.71 -8.57
N GLN A 232 -6.77 -5.73 -8.05
CA GLN A 232 -7.51 -5.64 -6.79
C GLN A 232 -6.58 -5.29 -5.63
N ALA A 233 -5.41 -5.94 -5.51
CA ALA A 233 -4.43 -5.65 -4.47
C ALA A 233 -3.92 -4.21 -4.55
N VAL A 234 -3.67 -3.69 -5.76
CA VAL A 234 -3.30 -2.28 -5.96
C VAL A 234 -4.43 -1.35 -5.55
N ALA A 235 -5.67 -1.63 -5.91
CA ALA A 235 -6.83 -0.84 -5.52
C ALA A 235 -7.05 -0.83 -4.00
N GLU A 236 -6.88 -1.98 -3.34
CA GLU A 236 -6.93 -2.11 -1.88
C GLU A 236 -5.81 -1.34 -1.19
N ASN A 237 -4.59 -1.42 -1.72
CA ASN A 237 -3.45 -0.66 -1.20
C ASN A 237 -3.66 0.85 -1.35
N MET A 238 -4.26 1.31 -2.45
CA MET A 238 -4.60 2.73 -2.64
C MET A 238 -5.69 3.21 -1.66
N ALA A 239 -6.71 2.39 -1.40
CA ALA A 239 -7.73 2.69 -0.40
C ALA A 239 -7.12 2.74 1.01
N SER A 240 -6.25 1.80 1.32
CA SER A 240 -5.47 1.75 2.56
C SER A 240 -4.57 2.97 2.73
N GLU A 241 -3.89 3.40 1.67
CA GLU A 241 -3.04 4.59 1.64
C GLU A 241 -3.82 5.86 2.01
N GLN A 242 -4.95 6.09 1.35
CA GLN A 242 -5.72 7.30 1.60
C GLN A 242 -6.37 7.28 2.99
N SER A 243 -6.79 6.12 3.47
CA SER A 243 -7.30 5.93 4.82
C SER A 243 -6.24 6.20 5.88
N ALA A 244 -5.08 5.59 5.77
CA ALA A 244 -3.95 5.80 6.68
C ALA A 244 -3.47 7.26 6.67
N ARG A 245 -3.46 7.90 5.49
CA ARG A 245 -3.13 9.33 5.35
C ARG A 245 -4.16 10.21 6.04
N MET A 246 -5.45 9.95 5.87
CA MET A 246 -6.51 10.69 6.54
C MET A 246 -6.34 10.64 8.07
N VAL A 247 -6.15 9.46 8.64
CA VAL A 247 -5.96 9.28 10.08
C VAL A 247 -4.69 9.97 10.57
N SER A 248 -3.57 9.82 9.84
CA SER A 248 -2.29 10.43 10.21
C SER A 248 -2.35 11.96 10.14
N MET A 249 -3.01 12.53 9.15
CA MET A 249 -3.16 13.98 9.00
C MET A 249 -4.11 14.57 10.03
N LYS A 250 -5.15 13.84 10.42
CA LYS A 250 -6.01 14.21 11.55
C LYS A 250 -5.19 14.29 12.83
N ALA A 251 -4.47 13.22 13.16
CA ALA A 251 -3.62 13.19 14.36
C ALA A 251 -2.57 14.32 14.36
N ALA A 252 -1.94 14.59 13.20
CA ALA A 252 -0.98 15.68 13.05
C ALA A 252 -1.62 17.07 13.26
N SER A 253 -2.86 17.27 12.75
CA SER A 253 -3.60 18.52 12.95
C SER A 253 -4.01 18.74 14.41
N ASP A 254 -4.42 17.68 15.11
CA ASP A 254 -4.80 17.71 16.50
C ASP A 254 -3.57 17.98 17.40
N ASN A 255 -2.44 17.30 17.11
CA ASN A 255 -1.19 17.57 17.80
C ASN A 255 -0.69 19.01 17.58
N ALA A 256 -0.77 19.53 16.36
CA ALA A 256 -0.41 20.93 16.08
C ALA A 256 -1.29 21.91 16.87
N LYS A 257 -2.58 21.59 17.10
CA LYS A 257 -3.47 22.41 17.95
C LYS A 257 -2.95 22.47 19.40
N ASN A 258 -2.52 21.34 19.96
CA ASN A 258 -2.00 21.26 21.32
C ASN A 258 -0.69 22.05 21.46
N VAL A 259 0.24 21.87 20.52
CA VAL A 259 1.51 22.61 20.49
C VAL A 259 1.29 24.14 20.38
N ILE A 260 0.29 24.59 19.61
CA ILE A 260 -0.08 26.00 19.55
C ILE A 260 -0.53 26.50 20.92
N GLY A 261 -1.34 25.71 21.66
CA GLY A 261 -1.78 26.08 23.01
C GLY A 261 -0.61 26.23 23.97
N GLU A 262 0.31 25.28 24.00
CA GLU A 262 1.53 25.34 24.82
C GLU A 262 2.39 26.55 24.48
N LEU A 263 2.66 26.79 23.20
CA LEU A 263 3.42 27.95 22.77
C LEU A 263 2.76 29.28 23.09
N GLN A 264 1.41 29.34 23.12
CA GLN A 264 0.68 30.54 23.53
C GLN A 264 0.85 30.83 25.03
N LEU A 265 0.83 29.81 25.88
CA LEU A 265 1.09 29.93 27.29
C LEU A 265 2.51 30.46 27.53
N ASP A 266 3.50 29.87 26.87
CA ASP A 266 4.89 30.29 26.95
C ASP A 266 5.10 31.72 26.45
N TYR A 267 4.44 32.08 25.36
CA TYR A 267 4.46 33.46 24.84
C TYR A 267 3.92 34.45 25.87
N ASN A 268 2.76 34.16 26.49
CA ASN A 268 2.13 35.02 27.46
C ASN A 268 3.00 35.16 28.73
N LYS A 269 3.57 34.04 29.23
CA LYS A 269 4.48 34.03 30.38
C LYS A 269 5.76 34.86 30.13
N THR A 270 6.39 34.65 28.97
CA THR A 270 7.59 35.37 28.58
C THR A 270 7.31 36.88 28.38
N ARG A 271 6.14 37.20 27.79
CA ARG A 271 5.72 38.61 27.64
C ARG A 271 5.50 39.29 28.96
N GLN A 272 4.79 38.62 29.91
CA GLN A 272 4.57 39.19 31.25
C GLN A 272 5.92 39.41 31.99
N ALA A 273 6.83 38.44 31.94
CA ALA A 273 8.13 38.55 32.51
C ALA A 273 8.93 39.72 31.92
N ALA A 274 8.89 39.92 30.62
CA ALA A 274 9.53 41.04 29.94
C ALA A 274 8.95 42.39 30.37
N ILE A 275 7.63 42.53 30.43
CA ILE A 275 6.94 43.75 30.88
C ILE A 275 7.31 44.05 32.34
N THR A 276 7.26 43.03 33.21
CA THR A 276 7.63 43.21 34.63
C THR A 276 9.09 43.66 34.78
N LYS A 277 9.98 43.08 33.99
CA LYS A 277 11.40 43.49 34.00
C LYS A 277 11.58 44.96 33.55
N GLU A 278 10.94 45.35 32.44
CA GLU A 278 10.98 46.74 31.95
C GLU A 278 10.42 47.71 32.97
N LEU A 279 9.28 47.37 33.61
CA LEU A 279 8.72 48.22 34.71
C LEU A 279 9.65 48.32 35.90
N SER A 280 10.30 47.23 36.32
CA SER A 280 11.25 47.22 37.42
C SER A 280 12.50 48.08 37.11
N GLU A 281 12.99 48.01 35.86
CA GLU A 281 14.10 48.84 35.39
C GLU A 281 13.76 50.35 35.40
N ILE A 282 12.54 50.72 34.98
CA ILE A 282 12.04 52.11 34.99
C ILE A 282 11.92 52.63 36.43
N VAL A 283 11.28 51.83 37.31
CA VAL A 283 11.07 52.21 38.71
C VAL A 283 12.44 52.32 39.44
N GLY A 284 13.32 51.33 39.20
CA GLY A 284 14.69 51.37 39.78
C GLY A 284 15.52 52.53 39.27
N GLY A 285 15.40 52.90 37.99
CA GLY A 285 16.04 54.09 37.41
C GLY A 285 15.47 55.41 37.98
N ALA A 286 14.18 55.49 38.18
CA ALA A 286 13.53 56.70 38.79
C ALA A 286 13.86 56.85 40.27
N ALA A 287 14.16 55.79 41.01
CA ALA A 287 14.55 55.84 42.41
C ALA A 287 16.10 56.15 42.60
N ALA A 288 16.86 56.12 41.53
CA ALA A 288 18.30 56.40 41.53
C ALA A 288 18.65 57.85 41.12
N VAL A 289 17.64 58.66 40.78
CA VAL A 289 17.70 60.09 40.50
C VAL A 289 17.09 60.87 41.66
#